data_014b3400cc083bd5cb3b2bb93831d9f9
#
_entry.id   014b3400cc083bd5cb3b2bb93831d9f9
#
_cell.length_a   1.000
_cell.length_b   1.000
_cell.length_c   1.000
_cell.angle_alpha   90.00
_cell.angle_beta   90.00
_cell.angle_gamma   90.00
#
_symmetry.space_group_name_H-M   'P 1'
#
loop_
_entity.id
_entity.type
_entity.pdbx_description
1 polymer ?
#
loop_
_entity_poly.entity_id
_entity_poly.type
_entity_poly.pdbx_seq_one_letter_code
_entity_poly.pdbx_strand_id
1 'polypeptide(L)'
;MPVPGPMSLAAFIASHIEDILREWEAAAKAVAPPQALSREALRDHWAEILKATADEMAPAPARPPADATGQPASALRAAAAEHGARRQLENFEIDELVAEFRAMRSTVLQAWLRSGDGGTDIPSVAETTRFCEALDRALAESIDRHLKDRARVRDLFLAMLGHDLRAPLSGIQMSAHILDRPALEETARLRAGVRIRRSLQEMAHLITDLIDFTRSRLGAGLPISKARCDLAALANDALDAVRSSFAERRFEGDLSGDLSIDADPARMSQLLSNLLYNAIQHGDPDSTISLRAIRNADGVTVQVHNRGQPIPPESFSGLFEPMVQAAKAASARGARSSTSMGLGLYIVKEIARGHGGSIDVESSAEAGTTFTLRLPRST
;
A
#
# COMPACT_ATOMS: atom_id res chain seq x y z
N MET A 1 35.48 -40.69 -28.39
CA MET A 1 34.86 -39.65 -27.56
C MET A 1 33.44 -40.11 -27.27
N PRO A 2 33.00 -40.18 -26.02
CA PRO A 2 31.60 -40.51 -25.76
C PRO A 2 30.72 -39.39 -26.33
N VAL A 3 29.71 -39.75 -27.08
CA VAL A 3 28.65 -38.84 -27.53
C VAL A 3 27.98 -38.29 -26.27
N PRO A 4 27.86 -36.95 -26.06
CA PRO A 4 27.14 -36.45 -24.90
C PRO A 4 25.72 -37.01 -24.96
N GLY A 5 25.28 -37.63 -23.85
CA GLY A 5 23.90 -38.11 -23.75
C GLY A 5 22.90 -36.94 -23.85
N PRO A 6 21.62 -37.23 -24.14
CA PRO A 6 20.61 -36.21 -24.25
C PRO A 6 20.57 -35.35 -22.97
N MET A 7 20.54 -34.02 -23.15
CA MET A 7 20.45 -33.06 -22.01
C MET A 7 19.14 -33.29 -21.30
N SER A 8 19.12 -33.32 -19.96
CA SER A 8 17.88 -33.41 -19.19
C SER A 8 17.16 -32.07 -19.16
N LEU A 9 15.83 -32.06 -18.95
CA LEU A 9 15.04 -30.84 -18.82
C LEU A 9 15.56 -29.96 -17.66
N ALA A 10 16.01 -30.55 -16.57
CA ALA A 10 16.63 -29.83 -15.45
C ALA A 10 17.92 -29.12 -15.87
N ALA A 11 18.81 -29.81 -16.61
CA ALA A 11 20.05 -29.21 -17.11
C ALA A 11 19.79 -28.11 -18.15
N PHE A 12 18.78 -28.28 -19.00
CA PHE A 12 18.34 -27.25 -19.94
C PHE A 12 17.86 -25.99 -19.22
N ILE A 13 16.94 -26.12 -18.24
CA ILE A 13 16.45 -24.97 -17.47
C ILE A 13 17.64 -24.23 -16.84
N ALA A 14 18.55 -24.98 -16.16
CA ALA A 14 19.69 -24.37 -15.47
C ALA A 14 20.64 -23.61 -16.42
N SER A 15 20.81 -24.08 -17.67
CA SER A 15 21.72 -23.47 -18.65
C SER A 15 21.08 -22.37 -19.49
N HIS A 16 19.73 -22.27 -19.56
CA HIS A 16 19.00 -21.33 -20.42
C HIS A 16 18.06 -20.39 -19.66
N ILE A 17 18.25 -20.19 -18.35
CA ILE A 17 17.38 -19.34 -17.51
C ILE A 17 17.16 -17.96 -18.15
N GLU A 18 18.23 -17.30 -18.60
CA GLU A 18 18.18 -15.95 -19.17
C GLU A 18 17.35 -15.89 -20.46
N ASP A 19 17.46 -16.90 -21.31
CA ASP A 19 16.71 -16.97 -22.58
C ASP A 19 15.22 -17.24 -22.30
N ILE A 20 14.93 -18.16 -21.39
CA ILE A 20 13.57 -18.45 -20.93
C ILE A 20 12.90 -17.21 -20.36
N LEU A 21 13.60 -16.46 -19.50
CA LEU A 21 13.08 -15.23 -18.90
C LEU A 21 12.81 -14.16 -19.94
N ARG A 22 13.67 -14.03 -20.95
CA ARG A 22 13.48 -13.07 -22.04
C ARG A 22 12.23 -13.38 -22.88
N GLU A 23 12.00 -14.66 -23.17
CA GLU A 23 10.79 -15.08 -23.89
C GLU A 23 9.54 -14.92 -23.04
N TRP A 24 9.62 -15.29 -21.78
CA TRP A 24 8.53 -15.14 -20.83
C TRP A 24 8.12 -13.67 -20.64
N GLU A 25 9.07 -12.73 -20.57
CA GLU A 25 8.77 -11.30 -20.47
C GLU A 25 7.90 -10.79 -21.63
N ALA A 26 8.14 -11.32 -22.84
CA ALA A 26 7.33 -10.96 -23.99
C ALA A 26 5.88 -11.45 -23.85
N ALA A 27 5.68 -12.64 -23.28
CA ALA A 27 4.36 -13.21 -23.01
C ALA A 27 3.68 -12.58 -21.80
N ALA A 28 4.42 -12.27 -20.73
CA ALA A 28 3.91 -11.71 -19.49
C ALA A 28 3.34 -10.29 -19.66
N LYS A 29 3.86 -9.50 -20.60
CA LYS A 29 3.32 -8.17 -20.93
C LYS A 29 1.85 -8.18 -21.35
N ALA A 30 1.35 -9.31 -21.82
CA ALA A 30 -0.05 -9.46 -22.21
C ALA A 30 -0.96 -9.77 -21.01
N VAL A 31 -0.39 -10.17 -19.87
CA VAL A 31 -1.12 -10.68 -18.68
C VAL A 31 -0.98 -9.73 -17.49
N ALA A 32 0.12 -8.97 -17.39
CA ALA A 32 0.40 -8.10 -16.27
C ALA A 32 -0.47 -6.82 -16.26
N PRO A 33 -0.95 -6.36 -15.09
CA PRO A 33 -1.66 -5.10 -14.98
C PRO A 33 -0.76 -3.92 -15.39
N PRO A 34 -1.32 -2.82 -15.96
CA PRO A 34 -0.56 -1.69 -16.51
C PRO A 34 0.37 -0.97 -15.53
N GLN A 35 0.26 -1.24 -14.24
CA GLN A 35 0.98 -0.58 -13.13
C GLN A 35 2.06 -1.47 -12.50
N ALA A 36 2.29 -2.66 -13.02
CA ALA A 36 3.25 -3.60 -12.45
C ALA A 36 4.70 -3.19 -12.75
N LEU A 37 5.48 -3.20 -11.74
CA LEU A 37 6.92 -3.10 -11.46
C LEU A 37 7.94 -2.96 -12.59
N SER A 38 9.13 -2.51 -12.15
CA SER A 38 10.36 -2.57 -12.93
C SER A 38 10.62 -4.00 -13.46
N ARG A 39 10.99 -4.09 -14.72
CA ARG A 39 11.28 -5.36 -15.41
C ARG A 39 12.31 -6.24 -14.69
N GLU A 40 13.26 -5.62 -14.00
CA GLU A 40 14.32 -6.31 -13.26
C GLU A 40 13.78 -7.11 -12.07
N ALA A 41 12.89 -6.53 -11.29
CA ALA A 41 12.31 -7.22 -10.13
C ALA A 41 11.41 -8.41 -10.51
N LEU A 42 10.78 -8.39 -11.70
CA LEU A 42 10.01 -9.52 -12.24
C LEU A 42 10.94 -10.70 -12.59
N ARG A 43 12.10 -10.42 -13.18
CA ARG A 43 13.06 -11.44 -13.64
C ARG A 43 13.72 -12.18 -12.49
N ASP A 44 14.20 -11.43 -11.49
CA ASP A 44 15.04 -12.01 -10.43
C ASP A 44 14.33 -13.12 -9.67
N HIS A 45 13.04 -12.96 -9.35
CA HIS A 45 12.26 -13.97 -8.63
C HIS A 45 11.98 -15.23 -9.45
N TRP A 46 11.71 -15.06 -10.75
CA TRP A 46 11.52 -16.20 -11.63
C TRP A 46 12.82 -16.95 -11.89
N ALA A 47 13.96 -16.25 -11.90
CA ALA A 47 15.28 -16.90 -11.97
C ALA A 47 15.50 -17.85 -10.79
N GLU A 48 15.16 -17.40 -9.58
CA GLU A 48 15.26 -18.21 -8.35
C GLU A 48 14.32 -19.42 -8.37
N ILE A 49 13.05 -19.23 -8.78
CA ILE A 49 12.07 -20.31 -8.90
C ILE A 49 12.53 -21.35 -9.95
N LEU A 50 12.99 -20.91 -11.12
CA LEU A 50 13.46 -21.82 -12.16
C LEU A 50 14.71 -22.59 -11.73
N LYS A 51 15.66 -21.92 -11.10
CA LYS A 51 16.85 -22.54 -10.56
C LYS A 51 16.50 -23.60 -9.51
N ALA A 52 15.67 -23.24 -8.53
CA ALA A 52 15.23 -24.15 -7.50
C ALA A 52 14.40 -25.34 -8.03
N THR A 53 13.62 -25.09 -9.10
CA THR A 53 12.89 -26.15 -9.83
C THR A 53 13.85 -27.12 -10.49
N ALA A 54 14.87 -26.62 -11.19
CA ALA A 54 15.89 -27.46 -11.83
C ALA A 54 16.67 -28.29 -10.78
N ASP A 55 17.04 -27.69 -9.66
CA ASP A 55 17.74 -28.35 -8.57
C ASP A 55 16.87 -29.47 -7.93
N GLU A 56 15.57 -29.26 -7.75
CA GLU A 56 14.65 -30.26 -7.20
C GLU A 56 14.38 -31.43 -8.18
N MET A 57 14.47 -31.17 -9.49
CA MET A 57 14.34 -32.19 -10.52
C MET A 57 15.60 -33.03 -10.70
N ALA A 58 16.76 -32.54 -10.28
CA ALA A 58 18.04 -33.26 -10.38
C ALA A 58 18.03 -34.54 -9.48
N PRO A 59 18.71 -35.62 -9.89
CA PRO A 59 18.80 -36.81 -9.07
C PRO A 59 19.51 -36.51 -7.74
N ALA A 60 18.82 -36.76 -6.62
CA ALA A 60 19.14 -36.30 -5.29
C ALA A 60 20.53 -36.69 -4.75
N PRO A 61 21.31 -35.76 -4.24
CA PRO A 61 22.19 -36.01 -3.12
C PRO A 61 21.43 -35.72 -1.80
N ALA A 62 21.89 -36.43 -0.73
CA ALA A 62 21.37 -36.46 0.62
C ALA A 62 20.32 -35.40 1.07
N ARG A 63 19.30 -35.90 1.77
CA ARG A 63 18.14 -35.25 2.38
C ARG A 63 18.46 -33.91 3.01
N PRO A 64 17.83 -32.78 2.57
CA PRO A 64 18.01 -31.49 3.20
C PRO A 64 17.45 -31.48 4.63
N PRO A 65 17.94 -30.58 5.52
CA PRO A 65 17.42 -30.43 6.87
C PRO A 65 15.94 -30.03 6.85
N ALA A 66 15.16 -30.58 7.77
CA ALA A 66 13.75 -30.25 7.96
C ALA A 66 13.59 -28.80 8.51
N ASP A 67 12.56 -28.10 8.05
CA ASP A 67 12.15 -26.81 8.60
C ASP A 67 11.49 -26.96 10.00
N ALA A 68 11.07 -25.82 10.60
CA ALA A 68 10.43 -25.80 11.92
C ALA A 68 9.08 -26.58 11.96
N THR A 69 8.53 -26.99 10.81
CA THR A 69 7.30 -27.79 10.69
C THR A 69 7.58 -29.27 10.45
N GLY A 70 8.87 -29.68 10.41
CA GLY A 70 9.29 -31.05 10.13
C GLY A 70 9.24 -31.43 8.65
N GLN A 71 8.97 -30.48 7.76
CA GLN A 71 9.02 -30.68 6.31
C GLN A 71 10.42 -30.35 5.78
N PRO A 72 10.91 -31.02 4.72
CA PRO A 72 12.20 -30.69 4.14
C PRO A 72 12.17 -29.23 3.65
N ALA A 73 13.13 -28.43 4.13
CA ALA A 73 13.33 -27.07 3.64
C ALA A 73 13.74 -27.16 2.16
N SER A 74 12.85 -26.77 1.25
CA SER A 74 13.07 -26.74 -0.19
C SER A 74 13.34 -25.30 -0.61
N ALA A 75 14.42 -25.07 -1.34
CA ALA A 75 14.74 -23.77 -1.92
C ALA A 75 13.57 -23.27 -2.82
N LEU A 76 12.91 -24.20 -3.52
CA LEU A 76 11.73 -23.92 -4.34
C LEU A 76 10.57 -23.35 -3.49
N ARG A 77 10.32 -23.94 -2.32
CA ARG A 77 9.28 -23.45 -1.42
C ARG A 77 9.57 -22.04 -0.92
N ALA A 78 10.83 -21.74 -0.57
CA ALA A 78 11.22 -20.42 -0.12
C ALA A 78 11.08 -19.36 -1.24
N ALA A 79 11.57 -19.66 -2.45
CA ALA A 79 11.47 -18.78 -3.60
C ALA A 79 10.00 -18.53 -4.00
N ALA A 80 9.17 -19.59 -3.97
CA ALA A 80 7.74 -19.49 -4.26
C ALA A 80 6.98 -18.65 -3.23
N ALA A 81 7.29 -18.81 -1.94
CA ALA A 81 6.70 -18.00 -0.87
C ALA A 81 7.07 -16.52 -1.02
N GLU A 82 8.34 -16.20 -1.31
CA GLU A 82 8.79 -14.84 -1.56
C GLU A 82 8.08 -14.22 -2.77
N HIS A 83 7.94 -14.99 -3.86
CA HIS A 83 7.19 -14.58 -5.04
C HIS A 83 5.73 -14.25 -4.70
N GLY A 84 5.03 -15.11 -3.95
CA GLY A 84 3.65 -14.88 -3.53
C GLY A 84 3.48 -13.65 -2.65
N ALA A 85 4.42 -13.42 -1.69
CA ALA A 85 4.43 -12.23 -0.85
C ALA A 85 4.59 -10.95 -1.67
N ARG A 86 5.48 -10.96 -2.65
CA ARG A 86 5.75 -9.81 -3.50
C ARG A 86 4.58 -9.49 -4.42
N ARG A 87 3.96 -10.50 -5.02
CA ARG A 87 2.76 -10.30 -5.85
C ARG A 87 1.59 -9.72 -5.05
N GLN A 88 1.48 -10.07 -3.76
CA GLN A 88 0.50 -9.47 -2.86
C GLN A 88 0.75 -7.96 -2.66
N LEU A 89 2.01 -7.54 -2.46
CA LEU A 89 2.38 -6.12 -2.33
C LEU A 89 2.10 -5.33 -3.61
N GLU A 90 2.17 -5.98 -4.77
CA GLU A 90 1.92 -5.42 -6.09
C GLU A 90 0.44 -5.42 -6.47
N ASN A 91 -0.44 -5.83 -5.56
CA ASN A 91 -1.88 -5.97 -5.77
C ASN A 91 -2.28 -6.91 -6.91
N PHE A 92 -1.48 -7.94 -7.17
CA PHE A 92 -1.89 -9.02 -8.07
C PHE A 92 -3.08 -9.77 -7.48
N GLU A 93 -4.05 -10.11 -8.33
CA GLU A 93 -5.10 -11.04 -7.96
C GLU A 93 -4.64 -12.50 -8.20
N ILE A 94 -5.35 -13.46 -7.60
CA ILE A 94 -4.94 -14.87 -7.66
C ILE A 94 -4.97 -15.42 -9.09
N ASP A 95 -5.93 -14.99 -9.90
CA ASP A 95 -6.03 -15.40 -11.31
C ASP A 95 -4.87 -14.88 -12.15
N GLU A 96 -4.37 -13.69 -11.88
CA GLU A 96 -3.16 -13.14 -12.51
C GLU A 96 -1.92 -13.94 -12.11
N LEU A 97 -1.79 -14.31 -10.83
CA LEU A 97 -0.71 -15.17 -10.34
C LEU A 97 -0.75 -16.56 -11.02
N VAL A 98 -1.93 -17.17 -11.14
CA VAL A 98 -2.12 -18.45 -11.84
C VAL A 98 -1.76 -18.32 -13.33
N ALA A 99 -2.17 -17.22 -13.98
CA ALA A 99 -1.85 -16.97 -15.39
C ALA A 99 -0.34 -16.80 -15.60
N GLU A 100 0.36 -16.16 -14.68
CA GLU A 100 1.81 -15.98 -14.69
C GLU A 100 2.55 -17.33 -14.64
N PHE A 101 2.20 -18.22 -13.72
CA PHE A 101 2.76 -19.58 -13.63
C PHE A 101 2.45 -20.43 -14.87
N ARG A 102 1.24 -20.29 -15.42
CA ARG A 102 0.86 -20.97 -16.67
C ARG A 102 1.69 -20.50 -17.84
N ALA A 103 1.90 -19.19 -17.97
CA ALA A 103 2.74 -18.61 -19.02
C ALA A 103 4.19 -19.12 -18.89
N MET A 104 4.77 -19.13 -17.67
CA MET A 104 6.11 -19.63 -17.43
C MET A 104 6.26 -21.11 -17.81
N ARG A 105 5.29 -21.94 -17.40
CA ARG A 105 5.27 -23.38 -17.79
C ARG A 105 5.30 -23.55 -19.30
N SER A 106 4.45 -22.81 -19.99
CA SER A 106 4.36 -22.86 -21.46
C SER A 106 5.67 -22.41 -22.11
N THR A 107 6.27 -21.31 -21.63
CA THR A 107 7.53 -20.79 -22.15
C THR A 107 8.68 -21.79 -22.02
N VAL A 108 8.85 -22.40 -20.84
CA VAL A 108 9.89 -23.41 -20.60
C VAL A 108 9.75 -24.61 -21.54
N LEU A 109 8.53 -25.17 -21.64
CA LEU A 109 8.30 -26.34 -22.49
C LEU A 109 8.47 -26.04 -23.97
N GLN A 110 8.04 -24.86 -24.42
CA GLN A 110 8.23 -24.42 -25.80
C GLN A 110 9.70 -24.14 -26.14
N ALA A 111 10.44 -23.51 -25.23
CA ALA A 111 11.87 -23.26 -25.39
C ALA A 111 12.62 -24.60 -25.48
N TRP A 112 12.30 -25.56 -24.62
CA TRP A 112 12.87 -26.91 -24.65
C TRP A 112 12.62 -27.61 -26.03
N LEU A 113 11.37 -27.59 -26.51
CA LEU A 113 11.02 -28.22 -27.79
C LEU A 113 11.72 -27.58 -28.99
N ARG A 114 12.07 -26.29 -28.90
CA ARG A 114 12.75 -25.56 -29.99
C ARG A 114 14.26 -25.72 -29.98
N SER A 115 14.88 -25.95 -28.83
CA SER A 115 16.33 -26.01 -28.70
C SER A 115 16.95 -27.18 -29.50
N GLY A 116 16.18 -28.23 -29.74
CA GLY A 116 16.68 -29.43 -30.42
C GLY A 116 17.76 -30.19 -29.62
N ASP A 117 18.15 -29.70 -28.44
CA ASP A 117 19.20 -30.29 -27.59
C ASP A 117 18.81 -31.64 -26.97
N GLY A 118 17.51 -31.96 -27.02
CA GLY A 118 16.98 -33.25 -26.61
C GLY A 118 17.19 -34.38 -27.61
N GLY A 119 17.83 -34.12 -28.73
CA GLY A 119 17.91 -35.07 -29.85
C GLY A 119 16.53 -35.33 -30.46
N THR A 120 16.31 -36.50 -31.01
CA THR A 120 14.98 -36.96 -31.51
C THR A 120 14.07 -37.37 -30.33
N ASP A 121 14.55 -37.28 -29.05
CA ASP A 121 13.83 -37.70 -27.87
C ASP A 121 13.03 -36.51 -27.31
N ILE A 122 11.71 -36.56 -27.44
CA ILE A 122 10.75 -35.82 -26.62
C ILE A 122 11.12 -35.99 -25.14
N PRO A 123 11.14 -34.92 -24.31
CA PRO A 123 11.42 -35.06 -22.89
C PRO A 123 10.65 -36.24 -22.36
N SER A 124 11.29 -37.10 -21.54
CA SER A 124 10.59 -38.26 -21.03
C SER A 124 9.34 -37.77 -20.31
N VAL A 125 8.22 -38.46 -20.47
CA VAL A 125 6.95 -38.10 -19.78
C VAL A 125 7.21 -37.89 -18.29
N ALA A 126 8.16 -38.66 -17.73
CA ALA A 126 8.57 -38.55 -16.33
C ALA A 126 9.25 -37.22 -15.98
N GLU A 127 10.06 -36.64 -16.85
CA GLU A 127 10.71 -35.33 -16.62
C GLU A 127 9.71 -34.19 -16.74
N THR A 128 8.86 -34.23 -17.77
CA THR A 128 7.77 -33.25 -17.93
C THR A 128 6.82 -33.27 -16.72
N THR A 129 6.46 -34.49 -16.25
CA THR A 129 5.60 -34.65 -15.08
C THR A 129 6.27 -34.05 -13.84
N ARG A 130 7.55 -34.36 -13.57
CA ARG A 130 8.29 -33.79 -12.40
C ARG A 130 8.37 -32.27 -12.48
N PHE A 131 8.60 -31.71 -13.67
CA PHE A 131 8.62 -30.26 -13.86
C PHE A 131 7.26 -29.63 -13.57
N CYS A 132 6.19 -30.20 -14.10
CA CYS A 132 4.83 -29.70 -13.84
C CYS A 132 4.49 -29.80 -12.35
N GLU A 133 4.79 -30.90 -11.69
CA GLU A 133 4.56 -31.09 -10.24
C GLU A 133 5.36 -30.08 -9.41
N ALA A 134 6.61 -29.78 -9.75
CA ALA A 134 7.42 -28.80 -9.08
C ALA A 134 6.83 -27.39 -9.22
N LEU A 135 6.41 -26.98 -10.43
CA LEU A 135 5.73 -25.71 -10.63
C LEU A 135 4.37 -25.63 -9.95
N ASP A 136 3.60 -26.72 -9.93
CA ASP A 136 2.30 -26.76 -9.23
C ASP A 136 2.47 -26.62 -7.72
N ARG A 137 3.53 -27.22 -7.13
CA ARG A 137 3.91 -26.99 -5.72
C ARG A 137 4.33 -25.54 -5.47
N ALA A 138 5.13 -24.94 -6.36
CA ALA A 138 5.54 -23.54 -6.26
C ALA A 138 4.33 -22.60 -6.36
N LEU A 139 3.41 -22.86 -7.27
CA LEU A 139 2.17 -22.09 -7.38
C LEU A 139 1.33 -22.19 -6.10
N ALA A 140 1.15 -23.40 -5.57
CA ALA A 140 0.40 -23.62 -4.33
C ALA A 140 0.99 -22.86 -3.14
N GLU A 141 2.33 -22.87 -2.98
CA GLU A 141 3.03 -22.12 -1.93
C GLU A 141 2.91 -20.60 -2.14
N SER A 142 3.05 -20.14 -3.39
CA SER A 142 2.87 -18.70 -3.72
C SER A 142 1.46 -18.22 -3.38
N ILE A 143 0.43 -19.01 -3.71
CA ILE A 143 -0.97 -18.70 -3.38
C ILE A 143 -1.18 -18.72 -1.86
N ASP A 144 -0.70 -19.72 -1.16
CA ASP A 144 -0.83 -19.83 0.30
C ASP A 144 -0.20 -18.63 1.01
N ARG A 145 1.00 -18.24 0.58
CA ARG A 145 1.68 -17.06 1.11
C ARG A 145 0.93 -15.77 0.80
N HIS A 146 0.50 -15.58 -0.43
CA HIS A 146 -0.30 -14.44 -0.86
C HIS A 146 -1.58 -14.29 -0.01
N LEU A 147 -2.31 -15.39 0.20
CA LEU A 147 -3.52 -15.40 1.03
C LEU A 147 -3.24 -15.12 2.50
N LYS A 148 -2.17 -15.69 3.06
CA LYS A 148 -1.76 -15.45 4.45
C LYS A 148 -1.37 -14.00 4.68
N ASP A 149 -0.61 -13.40 3.79
CA ASP A 149 -0.22 -12.01 3.91
C ASP A 149 -1.44 -11.08 3.75
N ARG A 150 -2.35 -11.38 2.81
CA ARG A 150 -3.62 -10.67 2.67
C ARG A 150 -4.51 -10.76 3.92
N ALA A 151 -4.62 -11.96 4.51
CA ALA A 151 -5.33 -12.17 5.77
C ALA A 151 -4.68 -11.42 6.93
N ARG A 152 -3.34 -11.48 7.05
CA ARG A 152 -2.58 -10.78 8.08
C ARG A 152 -2.78 -9.26 8.01
N VAL A 153 -2.72 -8.69 6.81
CA VAL A 153 -2.98 -7.26 6.59
C VAL A 153 -4.40 -6.89 7.02
N ARG A 154 -5.40 -7.70 6.66
CA ARG A 154 -6.79 -7.51 7.10
C ARG A 154 -6.94 -7.57 8.61
N ASP A 155 -6.31 -8.55 9.26
CA ASP A 155 -6.44 -8.75 10.72
C ASP A 155 -5.74 -7.62 11.50
N LEU A 156 -4.59 -7.16 11.02
CA LEU A 156 -3.93 -5.96 11.55
C LEU A 156 -4.81 -4.72 11.39
N PHE A 157 -5.46 -4.56 10.25
CA PHE A 157 -6.41 -3.47 10.00
C PHE A 157 -7.57 -3.49 10.98
N LEU A 158 -8.20 -4.63 11.20
CA LEU A 158 -9.31 -4.77 12.15
C LEU A 158 -8.86 -4.49 13.59
N ALA A 159 -7.66 -4.92 13.97
CA ALA A 159 -7.10 -4.65 15.30
C ALA A 159 -6.86 -3.15 15.51
N MET A 160 -6.31 -2.45 14.51
CA MET A 160 -6.09 -1.00 14.58
C MET A 160 -7.40 -0.21 14.57
N LEU A 161 -8.34 -0.57 13.70
CA LEU A 161 -9.67 0.01 13.68
C LEU A 161 -10.33 -0.08 15.08
N GLY A 162 -10.25 -1.26 15.70
CA GLY A 162 -10.77 -1.47 17.04
C GLY A 162 -10.07 -0.60 18.11
N HIS A 163 -8.76 -0.38 17.96
CA HIS A 163 -7.99 0.50 18.84
C HIS A 163 -8.39 1.97 18.63
N ASP A 164 -8.42 2.43 17.39
CA ASP A 164 -8.63 3.84 17.03
C ASP A 164 -10.07 4.30 17.28
N LEU A 165 -11.05 3.38 17.20
CA LEU A 165 -12.43 3.66 17.64
C LEU A 165 -12.57 3.65 19.17
N ARG A 166 -11.77 2.86 19.89
CA ARG A 166 -11.87 2.76 21.36
C ARG A 166 -11.39 4.04 22.05
N ALA A 167 -10.38 4.72 21.51
CA ALA A 167 -9.82 5.93 22.09
C ALA A 167 -10.86 7.08 22.19
N PRO A 168 -11.50 7.53 21.10
CA PRO A 168 -12.53 8.56 21.16
C PRO A 168 -13.77 8.10 21.94
N LEU A 169 -14.16 6.83 21.85
CA LEU A 169 -15.27 6.29 22.65
C LEU A 169 -15.00 6.40 24.14
N SER A 170 -13.80 6.07 24.59
CA SER A 170 -13.37 6.23 25.98
C SER A 170 -13.38 7.70 26.41
N GLY A 171 -13.01 8.63 25.51
CA GLY A 171 -13.09 10.07 25.74
C GLY A 171 -14.53 10.54 25.95
N ILE A 172 -15.48 10.03 25.16
CA ILE A 172 -16.91 10.30 25.33
C ILE A 172 -17.42 9.74 26.65
N GLN A 173 -17.13 8.47 26.97
CA GLN A 173 -17.56 7.82 28.21
C GLN A 173 -17.04 8.57 29.44
N MET A 174 -15.76 8.92 29.46
CA MET A 174 -15.17 9.69 30.59
C MET A 174 -15.82 11.08 30.73
N SER A 175 -16.07 11.77 29.63
CA SER A 175 -16.71 13.09 29.65
C SER A 175 -18.17 13.02 30.08
N ALA A 176 -18.90 12.00 29.65
CA ALA A 176 -20.27 11.75 30.12
C ALA A 176 -20.29 11.49 31.61
N HIS A 177 -19.38 10.64 32.14
CA HIS A 177 -19.28 10.40 33.59
C HIS A 177 -18.94 11.68 34.40
N ILE A 178 -18.16 12.60 33.81
CA ILE A 178 -17.91 13.91 34.47
C ILE A 178 -19.20 14.73 34.53
N LEU A 179 -20.04 14.72 33.45
CA LEU A 179 -21.29 15.46 33.38
C LEU A 179 -22.36 14.94 34.35
N ASP A 180 -22.29 13.67 34.78
CA ASP A 180 -23.22 13.08 35.78
C ASP A 180 -22.96 13.54 37.20
N ARG A 181 -21.90 14.31 37.47
CA ARG A 181 -21.59 14.79 38.83
C ARG A 181 -22.53 15.90 39.24
N PRO A 182 -23.18 15.82 40.45
CA PRO A 182 -24.22 16.76 40.87
C PRO A 182 -23.78 18.21 41.09
N ALA A 183 -22.49 18.46 41.36
CA ALA A 183 -21.93 19.80 41.63
C ALA A 183 -20.79 20.13 40.66
N LEU A 184 -21.05 20.00 39.35
CA LEU A 184 -20.03 20.27 38.32
C LEU A 184 -19.96 21.78 38.03
N GLU A 185 -18.76 22.33 38.10
CA GLU A 185 -18.49 23.71 37.66
C GLU A 185 -18.81 23.90 36.18
N GLU A 186 -19.31 25.10 35.85
CA GLU A 186 -19.68 25.42 34.45
C GLU A 186 -18.51 25.27 33.45
N THR A 187 -17.30 25.65 33.90
CA THR A 187 -16.08 25.48 33.12
C THR A 187 -15.76 24.01 32.80
N ALA A 188 -15.97 23.10 33.77
CA ALA A 188 -15.78 21.67 33.62
C ALA A 188 -16.85 21.07 32.70
N ARG A 189 -18.08 21.55 32.76
CA ARG A 189 -19.21 21.17 31.89
C ARG A 189 -18.90 21.54 30.43
N LEU A 190 -18.46 22.78 30.18
CA LEU A 190 -18.07 23.23 28.85
C LEU A 190 -16.91 22.42 28.29
N ARG A 191 -15.87 22.15 29.09
CA ARG A 191 -14.73 21.29 28.65
C ARG A 191 -15.15 19.87 28.29
N ALA A 192 -16.04 19.26 29.06
CA ALA A 192 -16.59 17.94 28.78
C ALA A 192 -17.37 17.95 27.46
N GLY A 193 -18.21 18.97 27.23
CA GLY A 193 -18.93 19.14 25.97
C GLY A 193 -18.02 19.32 24.71
N VAL A 194 -16.94 20.09 24.86
CA VAL A 194 -15.92 20.26 23.80
C VAL A 194 -15.25 18.91 23.50
N ARG A 195 -14.86 18.16 24.54
CA ARG A 195 -14.21 16.86 24.40
C ARG A 195 -15.11 15.83 23.71
N ILE A 196 -16.40 15.79 24.06
CA ILE A 196 -17.38 14.91 23.42
C ILE A 196 -17.50 15.24 21.92
N ARG A 197 -17.67 16.53 21.58
CA ARG A 197 -17.76 16.93 20.15
C ARG A 197 -16.53 16.56 19.37
N ARG A 198 -15.32 16.78 19.92
CA ARG A 198 -14.06 16.40 19.29
C ARG A 198 -14.00 14.88 19.05
N SER A 199 -14.31 14.07 20.05
CA SER A 199 -14.33 12.61 19.91
C SER A 199 -15.36 12.12 18.88
N LEU A 200 -16.53 12.74 18.81
CA LEU A 200 -17.54 12.43 17.78
C LEU A 200 -17.04 12.78 16.36
N GLN A 201 -16.37 13.92 16.19
CA GLN A 201 -15.79 14.31 14.91
C GLN A 201 -14.67 13.34 14.48
N GLU A 202 -13.78 12.95 15.40
CA GLU A 202 -12.74 11.96 15.16
C GLU A 202 -13.34 10.61 14.71
N MET A 203 -14.40 10.13 15.38
CA MET A 203 -15.09 8.89 15.00
C MET A 203 -15.76 9.02 13.63
N ALA A 204 -16.42 10.12 13.33
CA ALA A 204 -17.05 10.34 12.02
C ALA A 204 -16.03 10.32 10.89
N HIS A 205 -14.85 10.93 11.09
CA HIS A 205 -13.74 10.87 10.15
C HIS A 205 -13.26 9.45 9.91
N LEU A 206 -13.00 8.69 10.98
CA LEU A 206 -12.54 7.30 10.89
C LEU A 206 -13.53 6.41 10.13
N ILE A 207 -14.84 6.58 10.37
CA ILE A 207 -15.89 5.82 9.68
C ILE A 207 -15.94 6.19 8.19
N THR A 208 -15.84 7.48 7.85
CA THR A 208 -15.84 7.95 6.47
C THR A 208 -14.63 7.39 5.72
N ASP A 209 -13.43 7.48 6.29
CA ASP A 209 -12.21 6.95 5.71
C ASP A 209 -12.28 5.43 5.52
N LEU A 210 -12.88 4.70 6.46
CA LEU A 210 -13.12 3.26 6.35
C LEU A 210 -14.05 2.91 5.17
N ILE A 211 -15.17 3.64 5.03
CA ILE A 211 -16.12 3.43 3.93
C ILE A 211 -15.44 3.71 2.59
N ASP A 212 -14.70 4.80 2.49
CA ASP A 212 -13.99 5.18 1.27
C ASP A 212 -12.87 4.18 0.91
N PHE A 213 -12.12 3.71 1.92
CA PHE A 213 -11.13 2.67 1.73
C PHE A 213 -11.75 1.36 1.20
N THR A 214 -12.86 0.91 1.79
CA THR A 214 -13.52 -0.32 1.34
C THR A 214 -14.05 -0.19 -0.09
N ARG A 215 -14.61 0.97 -0.46
CA ARG A 215 -15.06 1.24 -1.83
C ARG A 215 -13.92 1.28 -2.84
N SER A 216 -12.81 1.94 -2.49
CA SER A 216 -11.64 2.02 -3.37
C SER A 216 -11.04 0.63 -3.64
N ARG A 217 -10.99 -0.24 -2.62
CA ARG A 217 -10.49 -1.62 -2.73
C ARG A 217 -11.36 -2.55 -3.58
N LEU A 218 -12.66 -2.28 -3.67
CA LEU A 218 -13.59 -3.06 -4.51
C LEU A 218 -13.50 -2.70 -6.01
N GLY A 219 -12.49 -1.91 -6.41
CA GLY A 219 -12.23 -1.57 -7.82
C GLY A 219 -13.13 -0.47 -8.38
N ALA A 220 -14.09 0.03 -7.60
CA ALA A 220 -15.00 1.08 -8.05
C ALA A 220 -14.38 2.50 -8.00
N GLY A 221 -13.19 2.65 -7.41
CA GLY A 221 -12.58 3.96 -7.12
C GLY A 221 -13.43 4.79 -6.17
N LEU A 222 -12.97 6.00 -5.85
CA LEU A 222 -13.81 6.96 -5.14
C LEU A 222 -14.76 7.66 -6.13
N PRO A 223 -16.08 7.67 -5.86
CA PRO A 223 -17.00 8.43 -6.70
C PRO A 223 -16.69 9.94 -6.55
N ILE A 224 -16.45 10.60 -7.68
CA ILE A 224 -16.16 12.04 -7.76
C ILE A 224 -17.27 12.73 -8.55
N SER A 225 -17.97 13.66 -7.91
CA SER A 225 -19.01 14.49 -8.50
C SER A 225 -18.53 15.92 -8.63
N LYS A 226 -17.81 16.24 -9.74
CA LYS A 226 -17.23 17.55 -9.98
C LYS A 226 -18.31 18.60 -10.18
N ALA A 227 -18.15 19.75 -9.51
CA ALA A 227 -18.95 20.96 -9.67
C ALA A 227 -18.02 22.18 -9.56
N ARG A 228 -18.46 23.32 -10.12
CA ARG A 228 -17.74 24.57 -9.91
C ARG A 228 -17.78 24.93 -8.44
N CYS A 229 -16.62 25.06 -7.79
CA CYS A 229 -16.51 25.45 -6.39
C CYS A 229 -15.35 26.40 -6.15
N ASP A 230 -15.45 27.15 -5.05
CA ASP A 230 -14.38 28.03 -4.57
C ASP A 230 -13.54 27.29 -3.54
N LEU A 231 -12.33 26.91 -3.92
CA LEU A 231 -11.39 26.22 -3.03
C LEU A 231 -10.94 27.11 -1.85
N ALA A 232 -10.97 28.45 -2.01
CA ALA A 232 -10.66 29.36 -0.91
C ALA A 232 -11.73 29.27 0.20
N ALA A 233 -13.00 29.20 -0.17
CA ALA A 233 -14.08 29.00 0.79
C ALA A 233 -13.92 27.66 1.52
N LEU A 234 -13.69 26.57 0.80
CA LEU A 234 -13.48 25.23 1.40
C LEU A 234 -12.26 25.19 2.32
N ALA A 235 -11.16 25.88 1.96
CA ALA A 235 -9.95 25.96 2.78
C ALA A 235 -10.18 26.76 4.07
N ASN A 236 -10.92 27.88 3.98
CA ASN A 236 -11.29 28.66 5.15
C ASN A 236 -12.21 27.87 6.08
N ASP A 237 -13.23 27.19 5.56
CA ASP A 237 -14.13 26.33 6.35
C ASP A 237 -13.35 25.24 7.09
N ALA A 238 -12.37 24.59 6.42
CA ALA A 238 -11.51 23.59 7.03
C ALA A 238 -10.62 24.18 8.14
N LEU A 239 -10.02 25.37 7.89
CA LEU A 239 -9.23 26.09 8.91
C LEU A 239 -10.08 26.51 10.12
N ASP A 240 -11.28 27.00 9.92
CA ASP A 240 -12.16 27.42 11.01
C ASP A 240 -12.65 26.23 11.83
N ALA A 241 -12.90 25.09 11.20
CA ALA A 241 -13.23 23.85 11.89
C ALA A 241 -12.10 23.39 12.82
N VAL A 242 -10.84 23.39 12.35
CA VAL A 242 -9.71 23.00 13.20
C VAL A 242 -9.36 24.05 14.25
N ARG A 243 -9.48 25.34 13.98
CA ARG A 243 -9.30 26.43 14.96
C ARG A 243 -10.29 26.31 16.10
N SER A 244 -11.55 26.01 15.82
CA SER A 244 -12.58 25.82 16.86
C SER A 244 -12.39 24.56 17.70
N SER A 245 -11.80 23.51 17.12
CA SER A 245 -11.58 22.20 17.79
C SER A 245 -10.24 22.14 18.54
N PHE A 246 -9.24 22.93 18.13
CA PHE A 246 -7.87 22.96 18.64
C PHE A 246 -7.40 24.39 18.91
N ALA A 247 -8.12 25.08 19.81
CA ALA A 247 -7.88 26.48 20.13
C ALA A 247 -6.47 26.75 20.72
N GLU A 248 -5.79 25.71 21.21
CA GLU A 248 -4.41 25.78 21.70
C GLU A 248 -3.35 25.77 20.57
N ARG A 249 -3.76 25.50 19.32
CA ARG A 249 -2.86 25.43 18.15
C ARG A 249 -2.93 26.69 17.33
N ARG A 250 -1.85 27.04 16.65
CA ARG A 250 -1.78 28.17 15.72
C ARG A 250 -1.96 27.70 14.29
N PHE A 251 -2.87 28.34 13.56
CA PHE A 251 -3.17 28.04 12.16
C PHE A 251 -3.10 29.33 11.32
N GLU A 252 -2.35 29.26 10.23
CA GLU A 252 -2.24 30.33 9.23
C GLU A 252 -2.77 29.87 7.88
N GLY A 253 -3.49 30.76 7.19
CA GLY A 253 -4.00 30.55 5.85
C GLY A 253 -3.44 31.62 4.91
N ASP A 254 -2.86 31.20 3.77
CA ASP A 254 -2.42 32.06 2.68
C ASP A 254 -3.11 31.61 1.39
N LEU A 255 -4.22 32.25 1.04
CA LEU A 255 -5.08 31.91 -0.07
C LEU A 255 -5.02 33.04 -1.11
N SER A 256 -4.31 32.82 -2.21
CA SER A 256 -4.05 33.87 -3.19
C SER A 256 -4.47 33.50 -4.62
N GLY A 257 -5.05 34.47 -5.32
CA GLY A 257 -5.56 34.34 -6.66
C GLY A 257 -7.04 33.88 -6.73
N ASP A 258 -7.53 33.67 -7.94
CA ASP A 258 -8.85 33.06 -8.18
C ASP A 258 -8.73 31.54 -8.02
N LEU A 259 -9.23 31.00 -6.90
CA LEU A 259 -9.17 29.60 -6.54
C LEU A 259 -10.45 28.83 -6.95
N SER A 260 -11.21 29.35 -7.91
CA SER A 260 -12.36 28.64 -8.50
C SER A 260 -11.89 27.43 -9.32
N ILE A 261 -12.37 26.22 -8.99
CA ILE A 261 -12.02 24.97 -9.66
C ILE A 261 -13.27 24.12 -9.95
N ASP A 262 -13.14 23.17 -10.89
CA ASP A 262 -14.13 22.11 -11.08
C ASP A 262 -13.69 20.88 -10.31
N ALA A 263 -14.23 20.73 -9.10
CA ALA A 263 -13.89 19.63 -8.18
C ALA A 263 -15.14 19.16 -7.42
N ASP A 264 -15.05 18.05 -6.74
CA ASP A 264 -16.07 17.61 -5.80
C ASP A 264 -15.85 18.33 -4.46
N PRO A 265 -16.77 19.23 -4.04
CA PRO A 265 -16.57 20.05 -2.85
C PRO A 265 -16.44 19.20 -1.57
N ALA A 266 -17.24 18.13 -1.46
CA ALA A 266 -17.21 17.25 -0.28
C ALA A 266 -15.86 16.51 -0.19
N ARG A 267 -15.35 16.02 -1.32
CA ARG A 267 -14.06 15.34 -1.40
C ARG A 267 -12.90 16.30 -1.15
N MET A 268 -12.96 17.53 -1.66
CA MET A 268 -11.95 18.56 -1.36
C MET A 268 -11.93 18.91 0.13
N SER A 269 -13.10 19.10 0.76
CA SER A 269 -13.18 19.33 2.20
C SER A 269 -12.60 18.16 3.00
N GLN A 270 -12.87 16.92 2.60
CA GLN A 270 -12.30 15.72 3.21
C GLN A 270 -10.77 15.69 3.09
N LEU A 271 -10.24 15.97 1.89
CA LEU A 271 -8.81 16.03 1.62
C LEU A 271 -8.10 17.07 2.50
N LEU A 272 -8.64 18.30 2.54
CA LEU A 272 -8.10 19.40 3.34
C LEU A 272 -8.13 19.04 4.83
N SER A 273 -9.23 18.48 5.32
CA SER A 273 -9.35 18.01 6.70
C SER A 273 -8.32 16.94 7.02
N ASN A 274 -8.15 15.92 6.18
CA ASN A 274 -7.18 14.86 6.40
C ASN A 274 -5.74 15.40 6.47
N LEU A 275 -5.36 16.34 5.61
CA LEU A 275 -4.04 16.97 5.66
C LEU A 275 -3.85 17.82 6.93
N LEU A 276 -4.87 18.62 7.33
CA LEU A 276 -4.80 19.42 8.54
C LEU A 276 -4.75 18.56 9.80
N TYR A 277 -5.57 17.49 9.89
CA TYR A 277 -5.51 16.55 11.02
C TYR A 277 -4.16 15.84 11.09
N ASN A 278 -3.58 15.45 9.97
CA ASN A 278 -2.24 14.89 9.93
C ASN A 278 -1.19 15.87 10.47
N ALA A 279 -1.26 17.14 10.07
CA ALA A 279 -0.38 18.19 10.56
C ALA A 279 -0.55 18.46 12.08
N ILE A 280 -1.78 18.37 12.60
CA ILE A 280 -2.06 18.50 14.04
C ILE A 280 -1.47 17.33 14.83
N GLN A 281 -1.62 16.11 14.31
CA GLN A 281 -1.20 14.88 14.99
C GLN A 281 0.31 14.73 15.06
N HIS A 282 1.01 15.10 13.98
CA HIS A 282 2.46 14.89 13.83
C HIS A 282 3.28 16.16 14.00
N GLY A 283 2.64 17.32 14.02
CA GLY A 283 3.30 18.61 14.22
C GLY A 283 3.62 18.90 15.67
N ASP A 284 4.69 19.66 15.91
CA ASP A 284 5.05 20.16 17.22
C ASP A 284 3.90 21.01 17.82
N PRO A 285 3.52 20.80 19.09
CA PRO A 285 2.43 21.52 19.74
C PRO A 285 2.53 23.04 19.66
N ASP A 286 3.74 23.57 19.74
CA ASP A 286 4.01 25.01 19.78
C ASP A 286 4.27 25.63 18.40
N SER A 287 4.32 24.83 17.34
CA SER A 287 4.54 25.30 15.96
C SER A 287 3.24 25.72 15.27
N THR A 288 3.37 26.62 14.31
CA THR A 288 2.27 27.03 13.44
C THR A 288 2.06 26.00 12.32
N ILE A 289 0.82 25.60 12.08
CA ILE A 289 0.39 24.84 10.94
C ILE A 289 -0.08 25.83 9.88
N SER A 290 0.48 25.77 8.66
CA SER A 290 0.07 26.66 7.56
C SER A 290 -0.60 25.89 6.43
N LEU A 291 -1.68 26.49 5.89
CA LEU A 291 -2.33 26.05 4.67
C LEU A 291 -2.19 27.17 3.63
N ARG A 292 -1.57 26.85 2.51
CA ARG A 292 -1.37 27.76 1.39
C ARG A 292 -2.04 27.23 0.15
N ALA A 293 -2.78 28.07 -0.58
CA ALA A 293 -3.34 27.73 -1.87
C ALA A 293 -3.06 28.82 -2.89
N ILE A 294 -2.52 28.44 -4.04
CA ILE A 294 -2.09 29.38 -5.09
C ILE A 294 -2.56 28.86 -6.44
N ARG A 295 -3.08 29.77 -7.27
CA ARG A 295 -3.31 29.50 -8.69
C ARG A 295 -2.02 29.67 -9.48
N ASN A 296 -1.66 28.66 -10.23
CA ASN A 296 -0.53 28.64 -11.16
C ASN A 296 -1.02 28.52 -12.61
N ALA A 297 -0.12 28.64 -13.58
CA ALA A 297 -0.43 28.48 -15.00
C ALA A 297 -1.07 27.11 -15.30
N ASP A 298 -0.60 26.05 -14.64
CA ASP A 298 -1.00 24.66 -14.86
C ASP A 298 -2.22 24.22 -14.03
N GLY A 299 -2.67 25.04 -13.07
CA GLY A 299 -3.79 24.69 -12.19
C GLY A 299 -3.73 25.35 -10.82
N VAL A 300 -4.09 24.61 -9.78
CA VAL A 300 -4.05 25.06 -8.38
C VAL A 300 -3.12 24.16 -7.58
N THR A 301 -2.25 24.78 -6.80
CA THR A 301 -1.40 24.09 -5.82
C THR A 301 -1.88 24.40 -4.42
N VAL A 302 -2.08 23.36 -3.60
CA VAL A 302 -2.39 23.48 -2.16
C VAL A 302 -1.25 22.86 -1.36
N GLN A 303 -0.78 23.57 -0.36
CA GLN A 303 0.27 23.11 0.55
C GLN A 303 -0.21 23.15 1.99
N VAL A 304 0.01 22.08 2.73
CA VAL A 304 -0.15 22.04 4.18
C VAL A 304 1.20 21.75 4.79
N HIS A 305 1.63 22.65 5.65
CA HIS A 305 2.95 22.58 6.28
C HIS A 305 2.84 22.55 7.80
N ASN A 306 3.69 21.74 8.43
CA ASN A 306 3.90 21.71 9.89
C ASN A 306 5.38 21.48 10.22
N ARG A 307 5.82 21.98 11.36
CA ARG A 307 7.07 21.56 11.98
C ARG A 307 6.83 20.36 12.88
N GLY A 308 7.80 19.46 12.99
CA GLY A 308 7.71 18.27 13.80
C GLY A 308 8.83 17.28 13.47
N GLN A 309 8.69 16.06 13.95
CA GLN A 309 9.66 15.02 13.65
C GLN A 309 9.68 14.71 12.14
N PRO A 310 10.85 14.73 11.47
CA PRO A 310 10.92 14.49 10.04
C PRO A 310 10.53 13.06 9.69
N ILE A 311 9.90 12.90 8.54
CA ILE A 311 9.58 11.60 7.96
C ILE A 311 10.86 11.03 7.35
N PRO A 312 11.29 9.80 7.73
CA PRO A 312 12.47 9.17 7.15
C PRO A 312 12.30 8.96 5.62
N PRO A 313 13.33 9.24 4.79
CA PRO A 313 13.24 9.11 3.33
C PRO A 313 12.77 7.73 2.83
N GLU A 314 13.17 6.65 3.51
CA GLU A 314 12.74 5.28 3.23
C GLU A 314 11.25 5.04 3.46
N SER A 315 10.56 5.99 4.10
CA SER A 315 9.13 5.90 4.36
C SER A 315 8.28 6.60 3.29
N PHE A 316 8.87 7.45 2.44
CA PHE A 316 8.12 8.24 1.45
C PHE A 316 7.38 7.36 0.44
N SER A 317 8.01 6.30 -0.06
CA SER A 317 7.42 5.39 -1.06
C SER A 317 6.14 4.68 -0.56
N GLY A 318 6.04 4.47 0.76
CA GLY A 318 4.89 3.80 1.36
C GLY A 318 3.95 4.73 2.13
N LEU A 319 4.20 6.03 2.16
CA LEU A 319 3.45 6.97 3.03
C LEU A 319 1.97 7.08 2.64
N PHE A 320 1.70 6.99 1.34
CA PHE A 320 0.37 7.04 0.76
C PHE A 320 -0.26 5.66 0.52
N GLU A 321 0.46 4.58 0.88
CA GLU A 321 -0.09 3.22 0.78
C GLU A 321 -0.87 2.89 2.05
N PRO A 322 -2.02 2.22 1.92
CA PRO A 322 -2.85 1.90 3.06
C PRO A 322 -2.09 0.99 4.03
N MET A 323 -2.16 1.28 5.32
CA MET A 323 -1.65 0.44 6.41
C MET A 323 -0.12 0.27 6.52
N VAL A 324 0.70 0.96 5.74
CA VAL A 324 2.17 0.83 5.84
C VAL A 324 2.68 1.31 7.20
N GLN A 325 2.09 2.38 7.75
CA GLN A 325 2.43 2.85 9.11
C GLN A 325 2.07 1.82 10.18
N ALA A 326 1.01 1.09 9.98
CA ALA A 326 0.54 0.04 10.85
C ALA A 326 1.47 -1.17 10.90
N ALA A 327 1.96 -1.61 9.76
CA ALA A 327 2.92 -2.70 9.68
C ALA A 327 4.26 -2.31 10.33
N LYS A 328 4.71 -1.05 10.19
CA LYS A 328 5.92 -0.51 10.83
C LYS A 328 5.75 -0.37 12.35
N ALA A 329 4.62 0.11 12.83
CA ALA A 329 4.32 0.22 14.26
C ALA A 329 4.25 -1.14 14.96
N ALA A 330 3.72 -2.16 14.28
CA ALA A 330 3.71 -3.53 14.79
C ALA A 330 5.11 -4.16 14.90
N SER A 331 6.07 -3.67 14.10
CA SER A 331 7.47 -4.15 14.09
C SER A 331 8.34 -3.46 15.13
N ALA A 332 8.01 -2.23 15.54
CA ALA A 332 8.77 -1.42 16.50
C ALA A 332 8.21 -1.62 17.92
N ARG A 333 8.76 -2.60 18.66
CA ARG A 333 8.51 -2.74 20.10
C ARG A 333 8.96 -1.45 20.83
N GLY A 334 8.05 -0.53 21.12
CA GLY A 334 8.31 0.63 21.96
C GLY A 334 8.11 2.02 21.34
N ALA A 335 7.68 2.15 20.09
CA ALA A 335 7.30 3.45 19.53
C ALA A 335 5.95 3.89 20.10
N ARG A 336 5.87 5.14 20.60
CA ARG A 336 4.61 5.77 21.01
C ARG A 336 3.62 5.64 19.86
N SER A 337 2.47 5.04 20.14
CA SER A 337 1.38 4.82 19.21
C SER A 337 1.03 6.11 18.48
N SER A 338 1.37 6.20 17.19
CA SER A 338 0.66 7.15 16.34
C SER A 338 -0.74 6.60 16.16
N THR A 339 -1.71 7.29 16.73
CA THR A 339 -3.11 6.91 16.86
C THR A 339 -3.86 7.18 15.56
N SER A 340 -3.40 6.64 14.41
CA SER A 340 -4.21 6.73 13.20
C SER A 340 -4.00 5.53 12.29
N MET A 341 -5.09 5.04 11.70
CA MET A 341 -5.14 3.92 10.75
C MET A 341 -4.24 4.11 9.52
N GLY A 342 -3.62 5.27 9.33
CA GLY A 342 -2.84 5.58 8.13
C GLY A 342 -3.68 5.62 6.85
N LEU A 343 -5.01 5.70 6.96
CA LEU A 343 -5.91 5.79 5.81
C LEU A 343 -6.05 7.21 5.28
N GLY A 344 -5.89 8.23 6.12
CA GLY A 344 -6.11 9.63 5.73
C GLY A 344 -5.26 10.04 4.52
N LEU A 345 -3.96 9.71 4.51
CA LEU A 345 -3.08 10.03 3.38
C LEU A 345 -3.38 9.17 2.14
N TYR A 346 -3.78 7.91 2.31
CA TYR A 346 -4.28 7.10 1.20
C TYR A 346 -5.52 7.72 0.55
N ILE A 347 -6.50 8.16 1.35
CA ILE A 347 -7.70 8.83 0.85
C ILE A 347 -7.35 10.15 0.15
N VAL A 348 -6.40 10.92 0.70
CA VAL A 348 -5.87 12.13 0.04
C VAL A 348 -5.34 11.81 -1.36
N LYS A 349 -4.52 10.74 -1.50
CA LYS A 349 -3.99 10.28 -2.80
C LYS A 349 -5.11 9.88 -3.76
N GLU A 350 -6.09 9.12 -3.29
CA GLU A 350 -7.22 8.66 -4.13
C GLU A 350 -8.12 9.83 -4.56
N ILE A 351 -8.38 10.80 -3.68
CA ILE A 351 -9.12 12.02 -4.04
C ILE A 351 -8.34 12.84 -5.06
N ALA A 352 -7.03 13.06 -4.85
CA ALA A 352 -6.18 13.78 -5.80
C ALA A 352 -6.21 13.13 -7.18
N ARG A 353 -6.02 11.79 -7.23
CA ARG A 353 -6.08 10.99 -8.46
C ARG A 353 -7.43 11.08 -9.17
N GLY A 354 -8.53 10.99 -8.44
CA GLY A 354 -9.89 11.11 -8.99
C GLY A 354 -10.18 12.48 -9.60
N HIS A 355 -9.44 13.52 -9.17
CA HIS A 355 -9.48 14.84 -9.76
C HIS A 355 -8.45 15.06 -10.88
N GLY A 356 -7.65 14.05 -11.23
CA GLY A 356 -6.59 14.14 -12.23
C GLY A 356 -5.33 14.86 -11.72
N GLY A 357 -5.21 15.03 -10.40
CA GLY A 357 -4.09 15.67 -9.73
C GLY A 357 -3.10 14.69 -9.10
N SER A 358 -2.14 15.25 -8.39
CA SER A 358 -1.12 14.51 -7.62
C SER A 358 -0.93 15.09 -6.24
N ILE A 359 -0.41 14.26 -5.31
CA ILE A 359 0.02 14.66 -3.98
C ILE A 359 1.47 14.23 -3.77
N ASP A 360 2.29 15.13 -3.25
CA ASP A 360 3.69 14.90 -2.93
C ASP A 360 3.98 15.30 -1.49
N VAL A 361 5.11 14.84 -0.94
CA VAL A 361 5.58 15.17 0.40
C VAL A 361 7.06 15.49 0.39
N GLU A 362 7.42 16.56 1.11
CA GLU A 362 8.79 16.92 1.45
C GLU A 362 8.91 17.00 2.96
N SER A 363 9.97 16.43 3.54
CA SER A 363 10.17 16.44 4.99
C SER A 363 11.64 16.48 5.34
N SER A 364 12.03 17.42 6.20
CA SER A 364 13.35 17.50 6.79
C SER A 364 13.30 18.06 8.22
N ALA A 365 14.38 17.85 8.97
CA ALA A 365 14.47 18.38 10.34
C ALA A 365 14.46 19.93 10.37
N GLU A 366 14.99 20.58 9.35
CA GLU A 366 15.11 22.03 9.26
C GLU A 366 13.86 22.70 8.72
N ALA A 367 13.29 22.16 7.64
CA ALA A 367 12.15 22.72 6.95
C ALA A 367 10.79 22.23 7.50
N GLY A 368 10.75 21.16 8.28
CA GLY A 368 9.50 20.49 8.67
C GLY A 368 8.94 19.60 7.58
N THR A 369 7.64 19.33 7.60
CA THR A 369 6.93 18.50 6.62
C THR A 369 5.94 19.33 5.83
N THR A 370 5.96 19.20 4.52
CA THR A 370 5.03 19.87 3.59
C THR A 370 4.39 18.84 2.67
N PHE A 371 3.08 18.77 2.71
CA PHE A 371 2.28 18.04 1.72
C PHE A 371 1.84 19.00 0.63
N THR A 372 2.08 18.65 -0.63
CA THR A 372 1.77 19.49 -1.80
C THR A 372 0.80 18.77 -2.74
N LEU A 373 -0.46 19.22 -2.76
CA LEU A 373 -1.47 18.80 -3.72
C LEU A 373 -1.37 19.68 -4.98
N ARG A 374 -1.36 19.06 -6.16
CA ARG A 374 -1.46 19.74 -7.46
C ARG A 374 -2.71 19.28 -8.17
N LEU A 375 -3.60 20.23 -8.47
CA LEU A 375 -4.82 20.00 -9.22
C LEU A 375 -4.66 20.64 -10.61
N PRO A 376 -4.89 19.90 -11.70
CA PRO A 376 -4.76 20.46 -13.05
C PRO A 376 -5.83 21.52 -13.31
N ARG A 377 -5.57 22.38 -14.27
CA ARG A 377 -6.56 23.33 -14.76
C ARG A 377 -7.71 22.55 -15.41
N SER A 378 -8.94 22.86 -15.01
CA SER A 378 -10.11 22.34 -15.70
C SER A 378 -10.10 22.85 -17.15
N THR A 379 -10.14 21.93 -18.10
CA THR A 379 -10.28 22.23 -19.54
C THR A 379 -11.70 22.69 -19.84
#